data_b4acae3f68f9245325b54e608df27fde
#
_entry.id   b4acae3f68f9245325b54e608df27fde
#
_cell.length_a   1.000
_cell.length_b   1.000
_cell.length_c   1.000
_cell.angle_alpha   90.00
_cell.angle_beta   90.00
_cell.angle_gamma   90.00
#
_symmetry.space_group_name_H-M   'P 1'
#
loop_
_entity.id
_entity.type
_entity.pdbx_description
1 polymer ?
#
loop_
_entity_poly.entity_id
_entity_poly.type
_entity_poly.pdbx_seq_one_letter_code
_entity_poly.pdbx_strand_id
1 'polypeptide(L)'
;MSAFWMTATRYRRVARTSFVALYAIIVTGSLVRLTGSGLGCSDWPKCNDEKFVDVSTGHAAIEQINRLFTGFVAFSVVLAVSAALAMQPRRIRLIRNALFLVVGVLAQVVLGAYVVLTGLNPWSNMAHFLVSVVLVTSAFVLVKRVDGLIHGVHPVSHHDVVLRRVI
;
A
#
# COMPACT_ATOMS: atom_id res chain seq x y z
N MET A 1 24.20 17.21 -17.92
CA MET A 1 23.01 16.85 -17.13
C MET A 1 23.32 15.55 -16.41
N SER A 2 23.59 15.60 -15.09
CA SER A 2 23.81 14.39 -14.29
C SER A 2 22.49 13.61 -14.21
N ALA A 3 22.42 12.46 -14.88
CA ALA A 3 21.26 11.59 -14.78
C ALA A 3 21.06 11.21 -13.31
N PHE A 4 19.91 11.57 -12.76
CA PHE A 4 19.54 11.30 -11.35
C PHE A 4 19.20 9.80 -11.20
N TRP A 5 20.24 8.99 -11.03
CA TRP A 5 20.07 7.53 -10.84
C TRP A 5 19.54 7.24 -9.43
N MET A 6 18.51 6.40 -9.35
CA MET A 6 17.97 5.93 -8.08
C MET A 6 18.89 4.83 -7.52
N THR A 7 19.51 5.08 -6.37
CA THR A 7 20.34 4.07 -5.67
C THR A 7 19.47 3.12 -4.85
N ALA A 8 19.96 1.90 -4.57
CA ALA A 8 19.27 0.95 -3.70
C ALA A 8 18.95 1.52 -2.31
N THR A 9 19.86 2.32 -1.74
CA THR A 9 19.66 2.97 -0.45
C THR A 9 18.53 4.02 -0.49
N ARG A 10 18.44 4.83 -1.55
CA ARG A 10 17.33 5.79 -1.74
C ARG A 10 16.02 5.05 -1.99
N TYR A 11 16.05 4.03 -2.83
CA TYR A 11 14.86 3.21 -3.09
C TYR A 11 14.33 2.53 -1.83
N ARG A 12 15.22 2.05 -0.93
CA ARG A 12 14.83 1.50 0.37
C ARG A 12 13.98 2.47 1.19
N ARG A 13 14.30 3.77 1.18
CA ARG A 13 13.51 4.78 1.89
C ARG A 13 12.10 4.86 1.30
N VAL A 14 11.98 4.91 -0.02
CA VAL A 14 10.67 4.93 -0.70
C VAL A 14 9.86 3.67 -0.38
N ALA A 15 10.47 2.48 -0.48
CA ALA A 15 9.81 1.22 -0.16
C ALA A 15 9.35 1.15 1.31
N ARG A 16 10.17 1.66 2.25
CA ARG A 16 9.80 1.74 3.67
C ARG A 16 8.67 2.73 3.92
N THR A 17 8.66 3.88 3.25
CA THR A 17 7.55 4.84 3.33
C THR A 17 6.24 4.20 2.87
N SER A 18 6.24 3.48 1.73
CA SER A 18 5.05 2.77 1.26
C SER A 18 4.60 1.67 2.23
N PHE A 19 5.54 0.92 2.82
CA PHE A 19 5.23 -0.10 3.81
C PHE A 19 4.59 0.50 5.07
N VAL A 20 5.19 1.58 5.62
CA VAL A 20 4.68 2.25 6.82
C VAL A 20 3.32 2.89 6.54
N ALA A 21 3.13 3.51 5.37
CA ALA A 21 1.85 4.10 4.97
C ALA A 21 0.75 3.04 4.84
N LEU A 22 1.04 1.89 4.22
CA LEU A 22 0.11 0.76 4.11
C LEU A 22 -0.20 0.13 5.47
N TYR A 23 0.77 0.05 6.37
CA TYR A 23 0.53 -0.42 7.73
C TYR A 23 -0.35 0.57 8.51
N ALA A 24 -0.02 1.86 8.44
CA ALA A 24 -0.74 2.90 9.16
C ALA A 24 -2.21 3.00 8.68
N ILE A 25 -2.50 2.85 7.37
CA ILE A 25 -3.88 2.92 6.87
C ILE A 25 -4.73 1.75 7.37
N ILE A 26 -4.15 0.56 7.63
CA ILE A 26 -4.87 -0.55 8.27
C ILE A 26 -5.25 -0.18 9.70
N VAL A 27 -4.31 0.39 10.45
CA VAL A 27 -4.55 0.80 11.85
C VAL A 27 -5.61 1.90 11.90
N THR A 28 -5.48 2.96 11.08
CA THR A 28 -6.45 4.07 11.06
C THR A 28 -7.81 3.62 10.53
N GLY A 29 -7.87 2.76 9.51
CA GLY A 29 -9.11 2.16 9.02
C GLY A 29 -9.80 1.28 10.07
N SER A 30 -9.05 0.54 10.88
CA SER A 30 -9.59 -0.21 12.02
C SER A 30 -10.16 0.73 13.09
N LEU A 31 -9.51 1.86 13.37
CA LEU A 31 -10.02 2.89 14.27
C LEU A 31 -11.32 3.52 13.76
N VAL A 32 -11.42 3.84 12.46
CA VAL A 32 -12.68 4.28 11.84
C VAL A 32 -13.81 3.30 12.12
N ARG A 33 -13.53 2.00 12.03
CA ARG A 33 -14.50 0.95 12.32
C ARG A 33 -14.89 0.88 13.79
N LEU A 34 -13.89 0.90 14.68
CA LEU A 34 -14.10 0.77 16.14
C LEU A 34 -14.81 1.97 16.75
N THR A 35 -14.62 3.16 16.17
CA THR A 35 -15.31 4.39 16.60
C THR A 35 -16.71 4.56 16.00
N GLY A 36 -17.18 3.59 15.21
CA GLY A 36 -18.47 3.70 14.52
C GLY A 36 -18.51 4.76 13.42
N SER A 37 -17.34 5.24 12.97
CA SER A 37 -17.22 6.36 12.01
C SER A 37 -17.26 5.92 10.55
N GLY A 38 -17.43 4.63 10.26
CA GLY A 38 -17.35 4.11 8.88
C GLY A 38 -18.54 4.47 7.98
N LEU A 39 -19.56 5.14 8.51
CA LEU A 39 -20.67 5.76 7.79
C LEU A 39 -20.84 7.23 8.20
N GLY A 40 -19.75 7.89 8.60
CA GLY A 40 -19.74 9.33 8.81
C GLY A 40 -19.94 10.12 7.53
N CYS A 41 -19.56 9.51 6.40
CA CYS A 41 -19.90 9.95 5.05
C CYS A 41 -20.92 8.98 4.43
N SER A 42 -22.05 9.49 3.95
CA SER A 42 -23.15 8.69 3.38
C SER A 42 -22.94 8.32 1.91
N ASP A 43 -21.94 8.91 1.23
CA ASP A 43 -21.72 8.74 -0.21
C ASP A 43 -20.22 8.52 -0.54
N TRP A 44 -19.95 8.21 -1.81
CA TRP A 44 -18.61 8.06 -2.37
C TRP A 44 -18.63 8.45 -3.87
N PRO A 45 -17.64 9.22 -4.39
CA PRO A 45 -16.42 9.73 -3.75
C PRO A 45 -16.62 10.95 -2.84
N LYS A 46 -17.77 11.59 -2.90
CA LYS A 46 -18.16 12.70 -2.01
C LYS A 46 -18.42 12.17 -0.59
N CYS A 47 -18.39 13.04 0.41
CA CYS A 47 -18.80 12.68 1.75
C CYS A 47 -20.34 12.61 1.85
N ASN A 48 -21.05 13.55 1.20
CA ASN A 48 -22.51 13.59 1.11
C ASN A 48 -22.93 14.34 -0.16
N ASP A 49 -24.24 14.47 -0.39
CA ASP A 49 -24.78 15.10 -1.61
C ASP A 49 -24.34 16.56 -1.78
N GLU A 50 -24.10 17.27 -0.68
CA GLU A 50 -23.78 18.70 -0.70
C GLU A 50 -22.27 18.97 -0.70
N LYS A 51 -21.48 18.11 -0.04
CA LYS A 51 -20.06 18.36 0.22
C LYS A 51 -19.18 17.21 -0.24
N PHE A 52 -18.13 17.55 -0.97
CA PHE A 52 -17.09 16.59 -1.34
C PHE A 52 -16.25 16.18 -0.11
N VAL A 53 -15.92 17.15 0.74
CA VAL A 53 -15.23 16.95 2.02
C VAL A 53 -16.12 17.52 3.12
N ASP A 54 -16.47 16.69 4.09
CA ASP A 54 -17.22 17.12 5.27
C ASP A 54 -16.49 16.73 6.56
N VAL A 55 -16.29 17.70 7.43
CA VAL A 55 -15.66 17.54 8.75
C VAL A 55 -16.52 18.17 9.85
N SER A 56 -17.80 18.41 9.55
CA SER A 56 -18.74 19.09 10.47
C SER A 56 -19.09 18.24 11.69
N THR A 57 -18.99 16.93 11.60
CA THR A 57 -19.18 16.00 12.71
C THR A 57 -17.91 15.21 12.99
N GLY A 58 -17.73 14.72 14.23
CA GLY A 58 -16.55 13.92 14.59
C GLY A 58 -16.44 12.65 13.75
N HIS A 59 -17.55 11.97 13.46
CA HIS A 59 -17.56 10.75 12.64
C HIS A 59 -17.21 11.03 11.17
N ALA A 60 -17.75 12.09 10.57
CA ALA A 60 -17.42 12.50 9.21
C ALA A 60 -15.94 12.91 9.12
N ALA A 61 -15.42 13.65 10.10
CA ALA A 61 -14.03 14.07 10.14
C ALA A 61 -13.06 12.87 10.20
N ILE A 62 -13.32 11.88 11.08
CA ILE A 62 -12.49 10.68 11.21
C ILE A 62 -12.47 9.89 9.90
N GLU A 63 -13.63 9.65 9.29
CA GLU A 63 -13.72 8.95 8.02
C GLU A 63 -13.03 9.73 6.89
N GLN A 64 -13.27 11.03 6.80
CA GLN A 64 -12.70 11.88 5.75
C GLN A 64 -11.18 11.95 5.83
N ILE A 65 -10.60 12.06 7.04
CA ILE A 65 -9.14 12.03 7.24
C ILE A 65 -8.58 10.69 6.77
N ASN A 66 -9.25 9.57 7.07
CA ASN A 66 -8.82 8.25 6.62
C ASN A 66 -8.88 8.12 5.10
N ARG A 67 -9.92 8.66 4.45
CA ARG A 67 -10.02 8.71 2.98
C ARG A 67 -8.89 9.54 2.36
N LEU A 68 -8.56 10.70 2.91
CA LEU A 68 -7.45 11.55 2.46
C LEU A 68 -6.10 10.84 2.65
N PHE A 69 -5.94 10.12 3.76
CA PHE A 69 -4.72 9.33 3.99
C PHE A 69 -4.56 8.20 2.96
N THR A 70 -5.65 7.65 2.42
CA THR A 70 -5.61 6.72 1.29
C THR A 70 -4.95 7.35 0.05
N GLY A 71 -5.19 8.64 -0.19
CA GLY A 71 -4.50 9.40 -1.25
C GLY A 71 -2.98 9.44 -1.05
N PHE A 72 -2.52 9.65 0.19
CA PHE A 72 -1.08 9.57 0.51
C PHE A 72 -0.51 8.17 0.28
N VAL A 73 -1.25 7.11 0.66
CA VAL A 73 -0.85 5.72 0.38
C VAL A 73 -0.71 5.50 -1.12
N ALA A 74 -1.70 5.89 -1.93
CA ALA A 74 -1.67 5.78 -3.39
C ALA A 74 -0.47 6.50 -3.98
N PHE A 75 -0.20 7.74 -3.56
CA PHE A 75 0.98 8.49 -3.97
C PHE A 75 2.29 7.74 -3.65
N SER A 76 2.40 7.18 -2.44
CA SER A 76 3.61 6.48 -1.99
C SER A 76 3.92 5.24 -2.83
N VAL A 77 2.90 4.45 -3.22
CA VAL A 77 3.11 3.24 -4.06
C VAL A 77 3.39 3.59 -5.52
N VAL A 78 2.80 4.67 -6.05
CA VAL A 78 3.16 5.21 -7.38
C VAL A 78 4.61 5.69 -7.39
N LEU A 79 5.03 6.40 -6.35
CA LEU A 79 6.43 6.81 -6.19
C LEU A 79 7.37 5.60 -6.12
N ALA A 80 6.96 4.50 -5.48
CA ALA A 80 7.75 3.26 -5.46
C ALA A 80 7.93 2.65 -6.85
N VAL A 81 6.91 2.69 -7.72
CA VAL A 81 7.04 2.25 -9.13
C VAL A 81 8.00 3.17 -9.89
N SER A 82 7.80 4.48 -9.82
CA SER A 82 8.64 5.47 -10.51
C SER A 82 10.10 5.35 -10.10
N ALA A 83 10.34 5.18 -8.79
CA ALA A 83 11.67 4.98 -8.24
C ALA A 83 12.29 3.63 -8.68
N ALA A 84 11.50 2.54 -8.78
CA ALA A 84 11.97 1.25 -9.28
C ALA A 84 12.39 1.31 -10.76
N LEU A 85 11.65 2.07 -11.57
CA LEU A 85 11.96 2.28 -12.99
C LEU A 85 13.22 3.12 -13.19
N ALA A 86 13.51 4.06 -12.26
CA ALA A 86 14.70 4.90 -12.28
C ALA A 86 15.97 4.19 -11.77
N MET A 87 15.87 2.96 -11.25
CA MET A 87 17.05 2.19 -10.81
C MET A 87 17.88 1.66 -11.98
N GLN A 88 19.21 1.67 -11.81
CA GLN A 88 20.15 1.03 -12.72
C GLN A 88 21.08 0.07 -11.97
N PRO A 89 21.27 -1.18 -12.40
CA PRO A 89 20.51 -1.84 -13.48
C PRO A 89 19.04 -2.09 -13.08
N ARG A 90 18.14 -2.12 -14.06
CA ARG A 90 16.70 -2.35 -13.84
C ARG A 90 16.45 -3.69 -13.17
N ARG A 91 15.64 -3.69 -12.12
CA ARG A 91 15.30 -4.87 -11.31
C ARG A 91 13.83 -5.24 -11.50
N ILE A 92 13.55 -6.09 -12.47
CA ILE A 92 12.17 -6.46 -12.85
C ILE A 92 11.33 -6.98 -11.66
N ARG A 93 11.95 -7.69 -10.71
CA ARG A 93 11.27 -8.19 -9.51
C ARG A 93 10.77 -7.06 -8.60
N LEU A 94 11.52 -5.94 -8.51
CA LEU A 94 11.10 -4.77 -7.73
C LEU A 94 9.98 -4.03 -8.46
N ILE A 95 10.10 -3.85 -9.78
CA ILE A 95 9.09 -3.19 -10.61
C ILE A 95 7.76 -3.95 -10.53
N ARG A 96 7.77 -5.27 -10.72
CA ARG A 96 6.56 -6.11 -10.63
C ARG A 96 5.90 -6.03 -9.25
N ASN A 97 6.70 -6.06 -8.18
CA ASN A 97 6.16 -5.97 -6.82
C ASN A 97 5.57 -4.57 -6.55
N ALA A 98 6.23 -3.50 -7.00
CA ALA A 98 5.70 -2.15 -6.86
C ALA A 98 4.42 -1.94 -7.69
N LEU A 99 4.35 -2.47 -8.93
CA LEU A 99 3.13 -2.46 -9.75
C LEU A 99 1.99 -3.24 -9.09
N PHE A 100 2.27 -4.40 -8.48
CA PHE A 100 1.27 -5.14 -7.71
C PHE A 100 0.68 -4.30 -6.57
N LEU A 101 1.50 -3.51 -5.87
CA LEU A 101 1.01 -2.60 -4.83
C LEU A 101 0.10 -1.51 -5.41
N VAL A 102 0.43 -0.93 -6.56
CA VAL A 102 -0.43 0.08 -7.22
C VAL A 102 -1.78 -0.52 -7.60
N VAL A 103 -1.77 -1.66 -8.30
CA VAL A 103 -3.02 -2.35 -8.70
C VAL A 103 -3.86 -2.73 -7.47
N GLY A 104 -3.21 -3.23 -6.43
CA GLY A 104 -3.88 -3.59 -5.20
C GLY A 104 -4.46 -2.40 -4.44
N VAL A 105 -3.78 -1.26 -4.40
CA VAL A 105 -4.32 -0.02 -3.79
C VAL A 105 -5.52 0.50 -4.60
N LEU A 106 -5.48 0.45 -5.94
CA LEU A 106 -6.64 0.79 -6.76
C LEU A 106 -7.84 -0.15 -6.48
N ALA A 107 -7.59 -1.46 -6.37
CA ALA A 107 -8.62 -2.41 -5.98
C ALA A 107 -9.19 -2.10 -4.58
N GLN A 108 -8.35 -1.67 -3.64
CA GLN A 108 -8.79 -1.25 -2.30
C GLN A 108 -9.66 0.00 -2.31
N VAL A 109 -9.39 0.96 -3.20
CA VAL A 109 -10.26 2.13 -3.38
C VAL A 109 -11.67 1.69 -3.83
N VAL A 110 -11.76 0.79 -4.80
CA VAL A 110 -13.04 0.23 -5.28
C VAL A 110 -13.75 -0.56 -4.19
N LEU A 111 -13.02 -1.45 -3.49
CA LEU A 111 -13.58 -2.22 -2.37
C LEU A 111 -14.04 -1.30 -1.23
N GLY A 112 -13.29 -0.24 -0.91
CA GLY A 112 -13.66 0.74 0.10
C GLY A 112 -14.95 1.49 -0.26
N ALA A 113 -15.09 1.91 -1.53
CA ALA A 113 -16.32 2.47 -2.04
C ALA A 113 -17.51 1.50 -1.86
N TYR A 114 -17.32 0.25 -2.26
CA TYR A 114 -18.34 -0.79 -2.13
C TYR A 114 -18.73 -1.04 -0.66
N VAL A 115 -17.77 -1.04 0.26
CA VAL A 115 -18.02 -1.18 1.72
C VAL A 115 -18.94 -0.07 2.23
N VAL A 116 -18.71 1.20 1.84
CA VAL A 116 -19.55 2.33 2.24
C VAL A 116 -20.94 2.22 1.61
N LEU A 117 -21.01 2.03 0.29
CA LEU A 117 -22.27 1.99 -0.46
C LEU A 117 -23.17 0.78 -0.09
N THR A 118 -22.60 -0.27 0.49
CA THR A 118 -23.36 -1.43 1.00
C THR A 118 -23.65 -1.37 2.50
N GLY A 119 -23.50 -0.20 3.13
CA GLY A 119 -23.78 -0.01 4.55
C GLY A 119 -22.89 -0.85 5.47
N LEU A 120 -21.59 -0.96 5.15
CA LEU A 120 -20.59 -1.73 5.90
C LEU A 120 -20.91 -3.24 5.97
N ASN A 121 -21.37 -3.83 4.88
CA ASN A 121 -21.63 -5.26 4.83
C ASN A 121 -20.41 -6.06 5.38
N PRO A 122 -20.62 -7.01 6.32
CA PRO A 122 -19.52 -7.74 6.97
C PRO A 122 -18.58 -8.45 5.99
N TRP A 123 -19.12 -9.05 4.92
CA TRP A 123 -18.33 -9.78 3.93
C TRP A 123 -17.43 -8.86 3.10
N SER A 124 -17.97 -7.72 2.65
CA SER A 124 -17.17 -6.73 1.90
C SER A 124 -16.07 -6.12 2.77
N ASN A 125 -16.39 -5.83 4.03
CA ASN A 125 -15.44 -5.30 4.99
C ASN A 125 -14.32 -6.31 5.31
N MET A 126 -14.65 -7.60 5.45
CA MET A 126 -13.67 -8.66 5.65
C MET A 126 -12.77 -8.82 4.40
N ALA A 127 -13.33 -8.81 3.20
CA ALA A 127 -12.56 -8.87 1.97
C ALA A 127 -11.59 -7.69 1.87
N HIS A 128 -12.05 -6.46 2.15
CA HIS A 128 -11.22 -5.26 2.18
C HIS A 128 -10.05 -5.39 3.17
N PHE A 129 -10.29 -5.92 4.37
CA PHE A 129 -9.26 -6.16 5.37
C PHE A 129 -8.23 -7.21 4.90
N LEU A 130 -8.68 -8.35 4.37
CA LEU A 130 -7.80 -9.42 3.90
C LEU A 130 -6.89 -8.94 2.75
N VAL A 131 -7.42 -8.20 1.79
CA VAL A 131 -6.60 -7.61 0.71
C VAL A 131 -5.60 -6.61 1.29
N SER A 132 -5.96 -5.82 2.32
CA SER A 132 -5.02 -4.92 2.99
C SER A 132 -3.84 -5.68 3.62
N VAL A 133 -4.08 -6.83 4.26
CA VAL A 133 -3.02 -7.68 4.81
C VAL A 133 -2.08 -8.20 3.72
N VAL A 134 -2.62 -8.62 2.58
CA VAL A 134 -1.82 -9.04 1.41
C VAL A 134 -0.93 -7.90 0.91
N LEU A 135 -1.47 -6.68 0.84
CA LEU A 135 -0.70 -5.51 0.39
C LEU A 135 0.43 -5.13 1.35
N VAL A 136 0.18 -5.13 2.66
CA VAL A 136 1.23 -4.87 3.67
C VAL A 136 2.30 -5.94 3.60
N THR A 137 1.94 -7.21 3.47
CA THR A 137 2.89 -8.32 3.30
C THR A 137 3.73 -8.13 2.04
N SER A 138 3.09 -7.77 0.91
CA SER A 138 3.79 -7.49 -0.35
C SER A 138 4.76 -6.30 -0.23
N ALA A 139 4.35 -5.23 0.47
CA ALA A 139 5.22 -4.08 0.73
C ALA A 139 6.41 -4.44 1.63
N PHE A 140 6.19 -5.28 2.65
CA PHE A 140 7.28 -5.82 3.47
C PHE A 140 8.27 -6.64 2.63
N VAL A 141 7.76 -7.52 1.75
CA VAL A 141 8.61 -8.28 0.81
C VAL A 141 9.40 -7.35 -0.10
N LEU A 142 8.79 -6.23 -0.57
CA LEU A 142 9.50 -5.22 -1.35
C LEU A 142 10.70 -4.64 -0.57
N VAL A 143 10.49 -4.24 0.68
CA VAL A 143 11.56 -3.74 1.56
C VAL A 143 12.67 -4.78 1.73
N LYS A 144 12.32 -6.05 2.02
CA LYS A 144 13.31 -7.14 2.20
C LYS A 144 14.10 -7.43 0.94
N ARG A 145 13.48 -7.36 -0.24
CA ARG A 145 14.19 -7.51 -1.52
C ARG A 145 15.23 -6.41 -1.73
N VAL A 146 14.90 -5.18 -1.35
CA VAL A 146 15.84 -4.06 -1.44
C VAL A 146 16.97 -4.19 -0.41
N ASP A 147 16.65 -4.58 0.81
CA ASP A 147 17.67 -4.84 1.85
C ASP A 147 18.66 -5.93 1.39
N GLY A 148 18.18 -7.00 0.76
CA GLY A 148 19.02 -8.04 0.17
C GLY A 148 20.00 -7.51 -0.89
N LEU A 149 19.58 -6.52 -1.70
CA LEU A 149 20.46 -5.87 -2.68
C LEU A 149 21.56 -5.02 -2.01
N ILE A 150 21.27 -4.41 -0.87
CA ILE A 150 22.21 -3.54 -0.15
C ILE A 150 23.24 -4.38 0.60
N HIS A 151 22.82 -5.48 1.20
CA HIS A 151 23.67 -6.33 2.04
C HIS A 151 24.31 -7.50 1.28
N GLY A 152 24.13 -7.60 -0.05
CA GLY A 152 24.71 -8.66 -0.86
C GLY A 152 24.16 -10.06 -0.58
N VAL A 153 23.04 -10.14 0.17
CA VAL A 153 22.35 -11.41 0.43
C VAL A 153 21.56 -11.75 -0.84
N HIS A 154 22.18 -12.48 -1.76
CA HIS A 154 21.45 -13.11 -2.84
C HIS A 154 20.47 -14.12 -2.24
N PRO A 155 19.18 -14.11 -2.62
CA PRO A 155 18.32 -15.23 -2.28
C PRO A 155 19.01 -16.49 -2.83
N VAL A 156 19.32 -17.45 -1.94
CA VAL A 156 19.91 -18.73 -2.31
C VAL A 156 19.02 -19.32 -3.39
N SER A 157 19.55 -19.48 -4.59
CA SER A 157 18.81 -20.14 -5.68
C SER A 157 18.53 -21.57 -5.24
N HIS A 158 17.33 -22.10 -5.51
CA HIS A 158 17.02 -23.49 -5.26
C HIS A 158 18.05 -24.45 -5.89
N HIS A 159 18.73 -24.01 -6.94
CA HIS A 159 19.86 -24.72 -7.57
C HIS A 159 21.09 -24.84 -6.66
N ASP A 160 21.39 -23.81 -5.86
CA ASP A 160 22.57 -23.80 -4.99
C ASP A 160 22.38 -24.70 -3.76
N VAL A 161 21.12 -24.93 -3.34
CA VAL A 161 20.80 -25.85 -2.23
C VAL A 161 20.97 -27.30 -2.65
N VAL A 162 20.63 -27.63 -3.90
CA VAL A 162 20.76 -29.01 -4.44
C VAL A 162 22.24 -29.37 -4.62
N LEU A 163 23.07 -28.45 -5.14
CA LEU A 163 24.49 -28.67 -5.34
C LEU A 163 25.28 -28.86 -4.02
N ARG A 164 24.85 -28.18 -2.93
CA ARG A 164 25.49 -28.36 -1.61
C ARG A 164 25.17 -29.69 -0.91
N ARG A 165 24.16 -30.45 -1.38
CA ARG A 165 23.82 -31.78 -0.84
C ARG A 165 24.44 -32.94 -1.60
N VAL A 166 25.17 -32.66 -2.69
CA VAL A 166 25.78 -33.68 -3.57
C VAL A 166 27.30 -33.71 -3.49
N ILE A 167 27.91 -32.81 -2.71
CA ILE A 167 29.31 -32.78 -2.37
C ILE A 167 29.46 -33.03 -0.87
#